data_3555a54b2aff9b81b69213fb24f2cf46
#
_entry.id   3555a54b2aff9b81b69213fb24f2cf46
#
_cell.length_a   1.000
_cell.length_b   1.000
_cell.length_c   1.000
_cell.angle_alpha   90.00
_cell.angle_beta   90.00
_cell.angle_gamma   90.00
#
_symmetry.space_group_name_H-M   'P 1'
#
loop_
_entity.id
_entity.type
_entity.pdbx_description
1 polymer ?
#
loop_
_entity_poly.entity_id
_entity_poly.type
_entity_poly.pdbx_seq_one_letter_code
_entity_poly.pdbx_strand_id
1 'polypeptide(L)'
;MDVNQNFKDLNVSSREELIFKLKELIIKACDVKDVKPEDIPTDVPFINGPGPLKLDSLDAMEIAMELRYQLGVELKNASTAAKAMQSFDTLADFVISAPKVKK
;
A
#
# COMPACT_ATOMS: atom_id res chain seq x y z
N MET A 1 -21.39 3.50 -2.89
CA MET A 1 -20.41 4.48 -2.39
C MET A 1 -19.63 5.08 -3.55
N ASP A 2 -19.41 6.35 -3.50
CA ASP A 2 -18.74 7.06 -4.57
C ASP A 2 -17.22 6.86 -4.46
N VAL A 3 -16.62 6.34 -5.52
CA VAL A 3 -15.16 6.11 -5.56
C VAL A 3 -14.41 7.43 -5.43
N ASN A 4 -14.93 8.50 -6.02
CA ASN A 4 -14.31 9.82 -5.93
C ASN A 4 -14.24 10.32 -4.49
N GLN A 5 -15.21 9.98 -3.67
CA GLN A 5 -15.21 10.33 -2.26
C GLN A 5 -14.05 9.64 -1.54
N ASN A 6 -13.82 8.36 -1.85
CA ASN A 6 -12.72 7.61 -1.25
C ASN A 6 -11.37 8.19 -1.66
N PHE A 7 -11.24 8.61 -2.93
CA PHE A 7 -10.00 9.24 -3.39
C PHE A 7 -9.73 10.54 -2.65
N LYS A 8 -10.77 11.32 -2.38
CA LYS A 8 -10.61 12.56 -1.60
C LYS A 8 -10.08 12.28 -0.20
N ASP A 9 -10.62 11.25 0.45
CA ASP A 9 -10.18 10.87 1.79
C ASP A 9 -8.71 10.48 1.82
N LEU A 10 -8.21 9.94 0.70
CA LEU A 10 -6.83 9.52 0.56
C LEU A 10 -5.93 10.62 -0.01
N ASN A 11 -6.52 11.76 -0.33
CA ASN A 11 -5.81 12.90 -0.91
C ASN A 11 -5.14 12.56 -2.25
N VAL A 12 -5.87 11.79 -3.09
CA VAL A 12 -5.44 11.44 -4.44
C VAL A 12 -6.60 11.66 -5.41
N SER A 13 -6.28 11.77 -6.70
CA SER A 13 -7.26 12.05 -7.74
C SER A 13 -7.69 10.81 -8.51
N SER A 14 -6.91 9.74 -8.45
CA SER A 14 -7.18 8.54 -9.24
C SER A 14 -6.53 7.34 -8.58
N ARG A 15 -6.90 6.14 -9.06
CA ARG A 15 -6.29 4.89 -8.61
C ARG A 15 -4.80 4.85 -8.93
N GLU A 16 -4.42 5.34 -10.10
CA GLU A 16 -3.02 5.37 -10.51
C GLU A 16 -2.19 6.23 -9.57
N GLU A 17 -2.71 7.39 -9.20
CA GLU A 17 -2.05 8.27 -8.24
C GLU A 17 -1.93 7.61 -6.88
N LEU A 18 -2.97 6.90 -6.45
CA LEU A 18 -2.93 6.15 -5.19
C LEU A 18 -1.85 5.08 -5.23
N ILE A 19 -1.76 4.32 -6.31
CA ILE A 19 -0.73 3.28 -6.45
C ILE A 19 0.66 3.89 -6.38
N PHE A 20 0.87 5.01 -7.05
CA PHE A 20 2.15 5.73 -6.99
C PHE A 20 2.47 6.15 -5.55
N LYS A 21 1.50 6.70 -4.86
CA LYS A 21 1.65 7.11 -3.46
C LYS A 21 1.99 5.93 -2.56
N LEU A 22 1.34 4.79 -2.78
CA LEU A 22 1.62 3.58 -2.02
C LEU A 22 3.04 3.08 -2.26
N LYS A 23 3.51 3.13 -3.50
CA LYS A 23 4.88 2.75 -3.83
C LYS A 23 5.88 3.65 -3.12
N GLU A 24 5.65 4.95 -3.14
CA GLU A 24 6.51 5.90 -2.43
C GLU A 24 6.52 5.65 -0.93
N LEU A 25 5.35 5.40 -0.37
CA LEU A 25 5.22 5.13 1.06
C LEU A 25 6.04 3.91 1.46
N ILE A 26 5.96 2.85 0.67
CA ILE A 26 6.67 1.61 0.95
C ILE A 26 8.18 1.79 0.80
N ILE A 27 8.61 2.50 -0.23
CA ILE A 27 10.02 2.80 -0.43
C ILE A 27 10.59 3.52 0.79
N LYS A 28 9.87 4.51 1.30
CA LYS A 28 10.30 5.26 2.49
C LYS A 28 10.24 4.41 3.75
N ALA A 29 9.15 3.69 3.95
CA ALA A 29 8.95 2.91 5.18
C ALA A 29 9.98 1.83 5.34
N CYS A 30 10.38 1.20 4.25
CA CYS A 30 11.31 0.09 4.27
C CYS A 30 12.73 0.49 3.87
N ASP A 31 12.97 1.79 3.69
CA ASP A 31 14.29 2.33 3.32
C ASP A 31 14.88 1.65 2.10
N VAL A 32 14.07 1.48 1.07
CA VAL A 32 14.50 0.84 -0.17
C VAL A 32 15.37 1.81 -0.97
N LYS A 33 16.52 1.32 -1.42
CA LYS A 33 17.48 2.13 -2.17
C LYS A 33 17.44 1.77 -3.65
N ASP A 34 17.71 2.76 -4.49
CA ASP A 34 17.93 2.57 -5.93
C ASP A 34 16.72 1.99 -6.69
N VAL A 35 15.52 2.16 -6.14
CA VAL A 35 14.28 1.72 -6.79
C VAL A 35 13.32 2.91 -6.85
N LYS A 36 12.79 3.18 -8.02
CA LYS A 36 11.81 4.25 -8.22
C LYS A 36 10.41 3.65 -8.33
N PRO A 37 9.35 4.42 -7.99
CA PRO A 37 7.99 3.90 -8.12
C PRO A 37 7.67 3.34 -9.50
N GLU A 38 8.13 3.98 -10.56
CA GLU A 38 7.87 3.53 -11.93
C GLU A 38 8.55 2.21 -12.28
N ASP A 39 9.55 1.79 -11.50
CA ASP A 39 10.25 0.52 -11.71
C ASP A 39 9.55 -0.67 -11.05
N ILE A 40 8.49 -0.42 -10.28
CA ILE A 40 7.84 -1.43 -9.47
C ILE A 40 6.57 -1.92 -10.20
N PRO A 41 6.49 -3.23 -10.53
CA PRO A 41 5.26 -3.76 -11.12
C PRO A 41 4.10 -3.71 -10.13
N THR A 42 2.87 -3.54 -10.63
CA THR A 42 1.68 -3.44 -9.79
C THR A 42 0.94 -4.76 -9.62
N ASP A 43 1.25 -5.75 -10.43
CA ASP A 43 0.49 -6.99 -10.51
C ASP A 43 1.26 -8.22 -10.00
N VAL A 44 2.41 -8.01 -9.37
CA VAL A 44 3.20 -9.11 -8.81
C VAL A 44 3.37 -8.91 -7.30
N PRO A 45 3.58 -10.00 -6.55
CA PRO A 45 3.81 -9.88 -5.11
C PRO A 45 5.06 -9.04 -4.81
N PHE A 46 4.96 -8.18 -3.82
CA PHE A 46 6.11 -7.39 -3.38
C PHE A 46 6.66 -7.80 -2.01
N ILE A 47 5.93 -8.65 -1.29
CA ILE A 47 6.44 -9.28 -0.06
C ILE A 47 6.88 -10.68 -0.42
N ASN A 48 8.17 -10.96 -0.25
CA ASN A 48 8.78 -12.25 -0.64
C ASN A 48 8.57 -12.59 -2.11
N GLY A 49 8.45 -11.57 -2.95
CA GLY A 49 8.14 -11.76 -4.35
C GLY A 49 9.33 -11.50 -5.26
N PRO A 50 9.14 -11.70 -6.57
CA PRO A 50 10.22 -11.57 -7.56
C PRO A 50 10.56 -10.13 -7.93
N GLY A 51 9.81 -9.17 -7.46
CA GLY A 51 10.02 -7.78 -7.86
C GLY A 51 11.29 -7.17 -7.25
N PRO A 52 11.59 -5.93 -7.60
CA PRO A 52 12.82 -5.26 -7.16
C PRO A 52 12.84 -4.89 -5.68
N LEU A 53 11.70 -4.89 -5.00
CA LEU A 53 11.64 -4.41 -3.61
C LEU A 53 12.26 -5.38 -2.61
N LYS A 54 12.14 -6.67 -2.82
CA LYS A 54 12.75 -7.71 -1.98
C LYS A 54 12.40 -7.56 -0.49
N LEU A 55 11.11 -7.37 -0.23
CA LEU A 55 10.60 -7.16 1.13
C LEU A 55 10.19 -8.48 1.77
N ASP A 56 10.24 -8.55 3.09
CA ASP A 56 9.86 -9.74 3.86
C ASP A 56 8.72 -9.43 4.83
N SER A 57 8.41 -10.38 5.71
CA SER A 57 7.30 -10.25 6.66
C SER A 57 7.48 -9.11 7.65
N LEU A 58 8.72 -8.81 8.02
CA LEU A 58 8.98 -7.68 8.92
C LEU A 58 8.71 -6.36 8.23
N ASP A 59 9.05 -6.28 6.96
CA ASP A 59 8.74 -5.10 6.15
C ASP A 59 7.23 -4.92 6.00
N ALA A 60 6.49 -6.03 5.88
CA ALA A 60 5.04 -5.98 5.79
C ALA A 60 4.43 -5.34 7.06
N MET A 61 4.98 -5.63 8.21
CA MET A 61 4.53 -5.02 9.46
C MET A 61 4.79 -3.51 9.48
N GLU A 62 5.95 -3.09 9.00
CA GLU A 62 6.27 -1.66 8.88
C GLU A 62 5.29 -0.96 7.94
N ILE A 63 5.00 -1.59 6.81
CA ILE A 63 4.06 -1.05 5.84
C ILE A 63 2.68 -0.90 6.46
N ALA A 64 2.22 -1.90 7.20
CA ALA A 64 0.91 -1.86 7.85
C ALA A 64 0.83 -0.69 8.84
N MET A 65 1.88 -0.46 9.61
CA MET A 65 1.93 0.67 10.54
C MET A 65 1.87 2.01 9.81
N GLU A 66 2.61 2.14 8.71
CA GLU A 66 2.62 3.36 7.93
C GLU A 66 1.27 3.63 7.25
N LEU A 67 0.60 2.58 6.76
CA LEU A 67 -0.72 2.74 6.17
C LEU A 67 -1.71 3.29 7.19
N ARG A 68 -1.67 2.78 8.41
CA ARG A 68 -2.53 3.29 9.47
C ARG A 68 -2.16 4.73 9.82
N TYR A 69 -0.89 5.00 9.95
CA TYR A 69 -0.41 6.30 10.40
C TYR A 69 -0.68 7.39 9.36
N GLN A 70 -0.40 7.13 8.10
CA GLN A 70 -0.48 8.14 7.05
C GLN A 70 -1.83 8.20 6.36
N LEU A 71 -2.49 7.06 6.17
CA LEU A 71 -3.73 6.99 5.42
C LEU A 71 -4.95 6.63 6.27
N GLY A 72 -4.75 6.31 7.54
CA GLY A 72 -5.84 5.89 8.41
C GLY A 72 -6.43 4.54 8.04
N VAL A 73 -5.68 3.71 7.34
CA VAL A 73 -6.12 2.38 6.90
C VAL A 73 -5.59 1.34 7.87
N GLU A 74 -6.47 0.56 8.49
CA GLU A 74 -6.10 -0.44 9.47
C GLU A 74 -6.18 -1.84 8.88
N LEU A 75 -5.08 -2.59 8.99
CA LEU A 75 -5.03 -3.99 8.64
C LEU A 75 -5.17 -4.80 9.93
N LYS A 76 -6.35 -5.37 10.14
CA LYS A 76 -6.77 -5.90 11.44
C LYS A 76 -5.96 -7.09 11.93
N ASN A 77 -5.46 -7.90 11.00
CA ASN A 77 -4.69 -9.10 11.38
C ASN A 77 -3.75 -9.48 10.25
N ALA A 78 -2.88 -10.46 10.54
CA ALA A 78 -1.86 -10.89 9.59
C ALA A 78 -2.45 -11.46 8.30
N SER A 79 -3.58 -12.15 8.40
CA SER A 79 -4.25 -12.72 7.22
C SER A 79 -4.75 -11.62 6.28
N THR A 80 -5.38 -10.61 6.84
CA THR A 80 -5.86 -9.46 6.06
C THR A 80 -4.69 -8.72 5.42
N ALA A 81 -3.62 -8.51 6.18
CA ALA A 81 -2.43 -7.84 5.67
C ALA A 81 -1.79 -8.62 4.52
N ALA A 82 -1.68 -9.93 4.66
CA ALA A 82 -1.09 -10.77 3.61
C ALA A 82 -1.89 -10.69 2.32
N LYS A 83 -3.22 -10.72 2.42
CA LYS A 83 -4.09 -10.61 1.25
C LYS A 83 -3.97 -9.24 0.59
N ALA A 84 -3.98 -8.18 1.38
CA ALA A 84 -3.89 -6.82 0.85
C ALA A 84 -2.55 -6.59 0.17
N MET A 85 -1.49 -7.19 0.67
CA MET A 85 -0.13 -6.96 0.18
C MET A 85 0.34 -7.98 -0.85
N GLN A 86 -0.58 -8.69 -1.51
CA GLN A 86 -0.20 -9.59 -2.59
C GLN A 86 0.33 -8.84 -3.81
N SER A 87 -0.16 -7.63 -4.04
CA SER A 87 0.34 -6.77 -5.11
C SER A 87 -0.09 -5.35 -4.81
N PHE A 88 0.44 -4.38 -5.57
CA PHE A 88 -0.04 -3.01 -5.43
C PHE A 88 -1.49 -2.86 -5.88
N ASP A 89 -1.92 -3.67 -6.86
CA ASP A 89 -3.33 -3.67 -7.26
C ASP A 89 -4.24 -4.08 -6.10
N THR A 90 -3.92 -5.18 -5.42
CA THR A 90 -4.74 -5.62 -4.28
C THR A 90 -4.64 -4.64 -3.11
N LEU A 91 -3.47 -4.07 -2.89
CA LEU A 91 -3.30 -3.08 -1.82
C LEU A 91 -4.14 -1.83 -2.10
N ALA A 92 -4.13 -1.35 -3.33
CA ALA A 92 -4.93 -0.19 -3.71
C ALA A 92 -6.42 -0.47 -3.54
N ASP A 93 -6.88 -1.63 -3.97
CA ASP A 93 -8.29 -2.02 -3.79
C ASP A 93 -8.67 -2.04 -2.32
N PHE A 94 -7.81 -2.60 -1.49
CA PHE A 94 -8.06 -2.66 -0.06
C PHE A 94 -8.12 -1.25 0.54
N VAL A 95 -7.19 -0.39 0.19
CA VAL A 95 -7.12 0.97 0.72
C VAL A 95 -8.35 1.77 0.32
N ILE A 96 -8.80 1.63 -0.93
CA ILE A 96 -9.99 2.35 -1.42
C ILE A 96 -11.24 1.92 -0.66
N SER A 97 -11.40 0.62 -0.41
CA SER A 97 -12.62 0.08 0.19
C SER A 97 -12.59 0.02 1.71
N ALA A 98 -11.43 0.15 2.33
CA ALA A 98 -11.31 0.03 3.78
C ALA A 98 -11.89 1.25 4.49
N PRO A 99 -12.56 1.06 5.65
CA PRO A 99 -12.95 2.20 6.47
C PRO A 99 -11.71 2.91 7.03
N LYS A 100 -11.76 4.22 7.08
CA LYS A 100 -10.64 5.00 7.59
C LYS A 100 -10.75 5.15 9.10
N VAL A 101 -9.61 5.02 9.78
CA VAL A 101 -9.53 5.21 11.22
C VAL A 101 -9.51 6.70 11.50
N LYS A 102 -10.40 7.16 12.36
CA LYS A 102 -10.40 8.56 12.76
C LYS A 102 -9.38 8.78 13.85
N LYS A 103 -8.71 9.90 13.78
CA LYS A 103 -7.74 10.30 14.81
C LYS A 103 -8.41 11.11 15.90
#